data_2307f7d5eaa51770c6bf6bbf13144e8f
#
_entry.id   2307f7d5eaa51770c6bf6bbf13144e8f
#
_cell.length_a   1.000
_cell.length_b   1.000
_cell.length_c   1.000
_cell.angle_alpha   90.00
_cell.angle_beta   90.00
_cell.angle_gamma   90.00
#
_symmetry.space_group_name_H-M   'P 1'
#
loop_
_entity.id
_entity.type
_entity.pdbx_description
1 polymer ?
#
loop_
_entity_poly.entity_id
_entity_poly.type
_entity_poly.pdbx_seq_one_letter_code
_entity_poly.pdbx_strand_id
1 'polypeptide(L)'
;MFDFSIVTNWIHELLLSVMPEGLAIFIECVAVGVCLVALYAILAIILIYMERKVCGFFQCRLGPNRVGKWGSIQVICDVLKMLTKEIFTPKDADRFLYNLAPFMVIIASFLTFACIPFNKGAEILNFNVGVFFLLAASSIGVVGILLAGWGSNNKFSLIGAMRSGAQIISYELSVGMSIMTMVVLMGTMQFSEIVEGQADGWFIFKGHIPAVIAFIIYLIAGNAECNRGPFDLPEAESELTAGYHTEYSGMDFGFFYLAEYLNLFIVASVAATIFLGGWMPLHIVGLD
;
A
#
# COMPACT_ATOMS: atom_id res chain seq x y z
N MET A 1 -28.28 3.63 -2.00
CA MET A 1 -27.05 2.93 -1.59
C MET A 1 -26.99 1.69 -2.45
N PHE A 2 -26.01 1.55 -3.33
CA PHE A 2 -25.90 0.36 -4.18
C PHE A 2 -25.45 -0.80 -3.28
N ASP A 3 -26.32 -1.79 -3.15
CA ASP A 3 -26.04 -2.99 -2.38
C ASP A 3 -25.35 -4.01 -3.30
N PHE A 4 -24.02 -4.10 -3.17
CA PHE A 4 -23.21 -5.03 -3.95
C PHE A 4 -23.56 -6.50 -3.67
N SER A 5 -24.20 -6.80 -2.53
CA SER A 5 -24.61 -8.15 -2.16
C SER A 5 -25.60 -8.76 -3.15
N ILE A 6 -26.44 -7.94 -3.80
CA ILE A 6 -27.39 -8.40 -4.80
C ILE A 6 -26.66 -8.94 -6.03
N VAL A 7 -25.61 -8.26 -6.47
CA VAL A 7 -24.84 -8.67 -7.65
C VAL A 7 -23.98 -9.91 -7.34
N THR A 8 -23.36 -9.95 -6.19
CA THR A 8 -22.55 -11.11 -5.79
C THR A 8 -23.39 -12.36 -5.58
N ASN A 9 -24.57 -12.24 -4.95
CA ASN A 9 -25.49 -13.36 -4.79
C ASN A 9 -26.04 -13.86 -6.13
N TRP A 10 -26.37 -12.96 -7.05
CA TRP A 10 -26.82 -13.35 -8.39
C TRP A 10 -25.73 -14.10 -9.17
N ILE A 11 -24.45 -13.65 -9.08
CA ILE A 11 -23.32 -14.34 -9.71
C ILE A 11 -23.13 -15.72 -9.07
N HIS A 12 -23.22 -15.81 -7.75
CA HIS A 12 -23.10 -17.07 -7.01
C HIS A 12 -24.18 -18.10 -7.41
N GLU A 13 -25.44 -17.69 -7.45
CA GLU A 13 -26.54 -18.56 -7.90
C GLU A 13 -26.37 -19.02 -9.35
N LEU A 14 -25.89 -18.14 -10.23
CA LEU A 14 -25.63 -18.47 -11.63
C LEU A 14 -24.50 -19.49 -11.77
N LEU A 15 -23.42 -19.36 -10.99
CA LEU A 15 -22.33 -20.32 -10.97
C LEU A 15 -22.76 -21.68 -10.38
N LEU A 16 -23.55 -21.69 -9.32
CA LEU A 16 -24.09 -22.91 -8.72
C LEU A 16 -25.02 -23.70 -9.67
N SER A 17 -25.68 -23.00 -10.61
CA SER A 17 -26.53 -23.67 -11.62
C SER A 17 -25.73 -24.49 -12.64
N VAL A 18 -24.43 -24.22 -12.80
CA VAL A 18 -23.57 -24.82 -13.84
C VAL A 18 -22.47 -25.71 -13.26
N MET A 19 -22.04 -25.44 -12.01
CA MET A 19 -20.86 -26.07 -11.41
C MET A 19 -21.08 -26.50 -9.96
N PRO A 20 -20.28 -27.47 -9.45
CA PRO A 20 -20.31 -27.83 -8.04
C PRO A 20 -19.82 -26.67 -7.16
N GLU A 21 -20.38 -26.53 -5.96
CA GLU A 21 -20.19 -25.43 -5.01
C GLU A 21 -18.71 -25.07 -4.77
N GLY A 22 -17.84 -26.06 -4.58
CA GLY A 22 -16.40 -25.83 -4.34
C GLY A 22 -15.71 -25.15 -5.53
N LEU A 23 -16.12 -25.45 -6.76
CA LEU A 23 -15.55 -24.85 -7.96
C LEU A 23 -16.11 -23.44 -8.21
N ALA A 24 -17.37 -23.22 -7.88
CA ALA A 24 -17.99 -21.89 -7.92
C ALA A 24 -17.28 -20.91 -6.96
N ILE A 25 -17.07 -21.31 -5.72
CA ILE A 25 -16.35 -20.52 -4.72
C ILE A 25 -14.91 -20.23 -5.18
N PHE A 26 -14.20 -21.21 -5.75
CA PHE A 26 -12.84 -21.00 -6.26
C PHE A 26 -12.80 -19.96 -7.38
N ILE A 27 -13.74 -20.02 -8.33
CA ILE A 27 -13.83 -19.04 -9.44
C ILE A 27 -14.15 -17.64 -8.91
N GLU A 28 -15.05 -17.52 -7.93
CA GLU A 28 -15.37 -16.25 -7.28
C GLU A 28 -14.15 -15.65 -6.58
N CYS A 29 -13.41 -16.45 -5.81
CA CYS A 29 -12.17 -16.01 -5.17
C CYS A 29 -11.13 -15.52 -6.19
N VAL A 30 -10.96 -16.24 -7.30
CA VAL A 30 -10.06 -15.82 -8.40
C VAL A 30 -10.55 -14.53 -9.04
N ALA A 31 -11.86 -14.40 -9.31
CA ALA A 31 -12.42 -13.19 -9.91
C ALA A 31 -12.23 -11.96 -8.98
N VAL A 32 -12.50 -12.11 -7.70
CA VAL A 32 -12.25 -11.05 -6.70
C VAL A 32 -10.76 -10.69 -6.65
N GLY A 33 -9.87 -11.68 -6.66
CA GLY A 33 -8.42 -11.45 -6.70
C GLY A 33 -8.00 -10.65 -7.94
N VAL A 34 -8.51 -11.00 -9.13
CA VAL A 34 -8.23 -10.27 -10.37
C VAL A 34 -8.77 -8.83 -10.31
N CYS A 35 -9.97 -8.62 -9.78
CA CYS A 35 -10.55 -7.29 -9.60
C CYS A 35 -9.70 -6.43 -8.65
N LEU A 36 -9.20 -7.02 -7.57
CA LEU A 36 -8.32 -6.34 -6.61
C LEU A 36 -6.99 -5.94 -7.26
N VAL A 37 -6.36 -6.84 -8.01
CA VAL A 37 -5.12 -6.53 -8.74
C VAL A 37 -5.35 -5.41 -9.76
N ALA A 38 -6.47 -5.41 -10.48
CA ALA A 38 -6.82 -4.36 -11.43
C ALA A 38 -7.04 -3.01 -10.73
N LEU A 39 -7.79 -2.99 -9.63
CA LEU A 39 -8.00 -1.78 -8.81
C LEU A 39 -6.67 -1.24 -8.30
N TYR A 40 -5.84 -2.12 -7.79
CA TYR A 40 -4.51 -1.84 -7.29
C TYR A 40 -3.62 -1.19 -8.37
N ALA A 41 -3.59 -1.76 -9.58
CA ALA A 41 -2.84 -1.18 -10.70
C ALA A 41 -3.36 0.21 -11.12
N ILE A 42 -4.69 0.40 -11.13
CA ILE A 42 -5.30 1.69 -11.46
C ILE A 42 -4.93 2.76 -10.42
N LEU A 43 -4.99 2.42 -9.13
CA LEU A 43 -4.60 3.34 -8.05
C LEU A 43 -3.13 3.78 -8.19
N ALA A 44 -2.22 2.84 -8.45
CA ALA A 44 -0.82 3.15 -8.65
C ALA A 44 -0.60 4.08 -9.86
N ILE A 45 -1.26 3.83 -10.99
CA ILE A 45 -1.19 4.68 -12.19
C ILE A 45 -1.62 6.12 -11.85
N ILE A 46 -2.72 6.27 -11.09
CA ILE A 46 -3.23 7.59 -10.68
C ILE A 46 -2.22 8.28 -9.75
N LEU A 47 -1.69 7.59 -8.75
CA LEU A 47 -0.74 8.14 -7.80
C LEU A 47 0.56 8.60 -8.48
N ILE A 48 1.13 7.77 -9.36
CA ILE A 48 2.33 8.11 -10.14
C ILE A 48 2.08 9.34 -11.01
N TYR A 49 0.93 9.42 -11.66
CA TYR A 49 0.57 10.58 -12.48
C TYR A 49 0.45 11.84 -11.63
N MET A 50 -0.24 11.78 -10.50
CA MET A 50 -0.42 12.90 -9.58
C MET A 50 0.92 13.40 -9.05
N GLU A 51 1.80 12.50 -8.59
CA GLU A 51 3.12 12.88 -8.10
C GLU A 51 3.92 13.61 -9.15
N ARG A 52 4.02 13.07 -10.38
CA ARG A 52 4.76 13.73 -11.47
C ARG A 52 4.21 15.11 -11.83
N LYS A 53 2.89 15.31 -11.74
CA LYS A 53 2.26 16.62 -11.96
C LYS A 53 2.54 17.59 -10.83
N VAL A 54 2.33 17.17 -9.60
CA VAL A 54 2.52 17.99 -8.40
C VAL A 54 3.98 18.41 -8.28
N CYS A 55 4.93 17.47 -8.39
CA CYS A 55 6.36 17.78 -8.38
C CYS A 55 6.76 18.73 -9.53
N GLY A 56 6.16 18.55 -10.70
CA GLY A 56 6.37 19.48 -11.83
C GLY A 56 5.96 20.91 -11.46
N PHE A 57 4.80 21.11 -10.87
CA PHE A 57 4.33 22.43 -10.45
C PHE A 57 5.21 23.06 -9.37
N PHE A 58 5.63 22.29 -8.37
CA PHE A 58 6.57 22.78 -7.36
C PHE A 58 7.93 23.21 -7.95
N GLN A 59 8.36 22.56 -9.02
CA GLN A 59 9.59 22.87 -9.75
C GLN A 59 9.39 23.94 -10.84
N CYS A 60 8.24 24.60 -10.88
CA CYS A 60 7.88 25.60 -11.90
C CYS A 60 8.02 25.07 -13.35
N ARG A 61 7.74 23.77 -13.57
CA ARG A 61 7.73 23.12 -14.89
C ARG A 61 6.43 22.37 -15.14
N LEU A 62 6.09 22.20 -16.43
CA LEU A 62 4.98 21.33 -16.81
C LEU A 62 5.43 19.87 -16.68
N GLY A 63 4.78 19.10 -15.81
CA GLY A 63 4.98 17.66 -15.76
C GLY A 63 4.65 16.96 -17.09
N PRO A 64 4.41 15.63 -17.14
CA PRO A 64 4.05 14.92 -18.36
C PRO A 64 2.92 15.63 -19.12
N ASN A 65 3.12 15.98 -20.40
CA ASN A 65 2.12 16.76 -21.15
C ASN A 65 1.93 16.30 -22.61
N ARG A 66 2.82 15.45 -23.17
CA ARG A 66 2.83 15.15 -24.60
C ARG A 66 2.03 13.93 -25.01
N VAL A 67 1.94 12.89 -24.14
CA VAL A 67 1.26 11.63 -24.45
C VAL A 67 -0.14 11.63 -23.85
N GLY A 68 -1.15 11.72 -24.71
CA GLY A 68 -2.54 11.92 -24.32
C GLY A 68 -2.86 13.34 -23.84
N LYS A 69 -4.14 13.58 -23.50
CA LYS A 69 -4.56 14.90 -23.02
C LYS A 69 -3.89 15.16 -21.66
N TRP A 70 -3.03 16.18 -21.58
CA TRP A 70 -2.26 16.55 -20.39
C TRP A 70 -1.28 15.48 -19.88
N GLY A 71 -0.85 14.55 -20.74
CA GLY A 71 0.08 13.50 -20.37
C GLY A 71 -0.52 12.35 -19.55
N SER A 72 -1.84 12.18 -19.56
CA SER A 72 -2.54 11.15 -18.78
C SER A 72 -2.16 9.72 -19.17
N ILE A 73 -1.79 9.48 -20.43
CA ILE A 73 -1.43 8.17 -20.96
C ILE A 73 0.06 7.85 -20.75
N GLN A 74 0.87 8.82 -20.31
CA GLN A 74 2.32 8.61 -20.12
C GLN A 74 2.64 7.45 -19.19
N VAL A 75 1.95 7.34 -18.06
CA VAL A 75 2.20 6.27 -17.09
C VAL A 75 1.89 4.89 -17.66
N ILE A 76 0.85 4.78 -18.51
CA ILE A 76 0.51 3.53 -19.20
C ILE A 76 1.63 3.15 -20.17
N CYS A 77 2.19 4.10 -20.91
CA CYS A 77 3.34 3.87 -21.78
C CYS A 77 4.57 3.39 -20.97
N ASP A 78 4.79 3.94 -19.78
CA ASP A 78 5.88 3.53 -18.90
C ASP A 78 5.68 2.08 -18.41
N VAL A 79 4.45 1.69 -18.05
CA VAL A 79 4.11 0.29 -17.68
C VAL A 79 4.33 -0.65 -18.87
N LEU A 80 3.86 -0.29 -20.07
CA LEU A 80 4.08 -1.09 -21.28
C LEU A 80 5.58 -1.25 -21.59
N LYS A 81 6.37 -0.19 -21.37
CA LYS A 81 7.82 -0.26 -21.50
C LYS A 81 8.44 -1.24 -20.51
N MET A 82 8.00 -1.27 -19.25
CA MET A 82 8.48 -2.23 -18.25
C MET A 82 8.12 -3.68 -18.63
N LEU A 83 6.89 -3.90 -19.14
CA LEU A 83 6.45 -5.22 -19.60
C LEU A 83 7.22 -5.75 -20.82
N THR A 84 7.68 -4.86 -21.71
CA THR A 84 8.44 -5.25 -22.91
C THR A 84 9.95 -5.28 -22.69
N LYS A 85 10.42 -4.76 -21.54
CA LYS A 85 11.83 -4.74 -21.20
C LYS A 85 12.29 -6.13 -20.79
N GLU A 86 13.49 -6.52 -21.23
CA GLU A 86 14.11 -7.79 -20.88
C GLU A 86 14.36 -7.89 -19.38
N ILE A 87 13.98 -9.03 -18.79
CA ILE A 87 14.26 -9.36 -17.40
C ILE A 87 15.63 -10.01 -17.36
N PHE A 88 16.56 -9.38 -16.66
CA PHE A 88 17.93 -9.82 -16.53
C PHE A 88 18.22 -10.27 -15.10
N THR A 89 18.71 -11.50 -14.94
CA THR A 89 19.18 -12.01 -13.64
C THR A 89 20.69 -12.08 -13.66
N PRO A 90 21.42 -11.46 -12.73
CA PRO A 90 22.87 -11.54 -12.63
C PRO A 90 23.34 -13.00 -12.50
N LYS A 91 24.50 -13.33 -13.07
CA LYS A 91 25.03 -14.71 -13.07
C LYS A 91 25.33 -15.23 -11.66
N ASP A 92 25.81 -14.35 -10.79
CA ASP A 92 26.24 -14.66 -9.43
C ASP A 92 25.13 -14.49 -8.38
N ALA A 93 23.91 -14.11 -8.82
CA ALA A 93 22.76 -13.96 -7.94
C ALA A 93 22.17 -15.33 -7.55
N ASP A 94 21.65 -15.41 -6.31
CA ASP A 94 20.81 -16.53 -5.90
C ASP A 94 19.43 -16.40 -6.56
N ARG A 95 19.21 -17.18 -7.63
CA ARG A 95 18.00 -17.09 -8.47
C ARG A 95 16.71 -17.30 -7.71
N PHE A 96 16.71 -18.15 -6.68
CA PHE A 96 15.50 -18.42 -5.92
C PHE A 96 15.13 -17.20 -5.06
N LEU A 97 16.07 -16.68 -4.27
CA LEU A 97 15.86 -15.52 -3.42
C LEU A 97 15.61 -14.25 -4.23
N TYR A 98 16.36 -14.09 -5.33
CA TYR A 98 16.21 -12.96 -6.26
C TYR A 98 14.79 -12.86 -6.84
N ASN A 99 14.25 -13.97 -7.34
CA ASN A 99 12.91 -13.99 -7.93
C ASN A 99 11.81 -13.94 -6.86
N LEU A 100 12.05 -14.49 -5.66
CA LEU A 100 11.05 -14.49 -4.58
C LEU A 100 10.82 -13.09 -4.00
N ALA A 101 11.87 -12.27 -3.92
CA ALA A 101 11.84 -10.98 -3.24
C ALA A 101 10.75 -10.01 -3.73
N PRO A 102 10.60 -9.70 -5.03
CA PRO A 102 9.56 -8.80 -5.51
C PRO A 102 8.14 -9.33 -5.23
N PHE A 103 7.94 -10.65 -5.29
CA PHE A 103 6.64 -11.24 -4.94
C PHE A 103 6.33 -11.10 -3.45
N MET A 104 7.32 -11.24 -2.57
CA MET A 104 7.12 -11.05 -1.12
C MET A 104 6.69 -9.63 -0.80
N VAL A 105 7.30 -8.63 -1.41
CA VAL A 105 6.96 -7.21 -1.19
C VAL A 105 5.55 -6.90 -1.69
N ILE A 106 5.19 -7.36 -2.89
CA ILE A 106 3.87 -7.09 -3.45
C ILE A 106 2.75 -7.84 -2.71
N ILE A 107 3.00 -9.08 -2.27
CA ILE A 107 2.04 -9.86 -1.45
C ILE A 107 1.79 -9.15 -0.12
N ALA A 108 2.83 -8.63 0.54
CA ALA A 108 2.66 -7.86 1.77
C ALA A 108 1.75 -6.65 1.56
N SER A 109 1.97 -5.88 0.50
CA SER A 109 1.12 -4.73 0.15
C SER A 109 -0.32 -5.12 -0.18
N PHE A 110 -0.56 -6.26 -0.83
CA PHE A 110 -1.92 -6.77 -1.07
C PHE A 110 -2.63 -7.18 0.22
N LEU A 111 -1.93 -7.84 1.13
CA LEU A 111 -2.50 -8.28 2.40
C LEU A 111 -2.89 -7.08 3.27
N THR A 112 -2.04 -6.07 3.33
CA THR A 112 -2.33 -4.83 4.07
C THR A 112 -3.49 -4.05 3.44
N PHE A 113 -3.53 -3.95 2.10
CA PHE A 113 -4.62 -3.29 1.38
C PHE A 113 -5.98 -3.96 1.62
N ALA A 114 -6.02 -5.30 1.67
CA ALA A 114 -7.24 -6.06 1.88
C ALA A 114 -7.89 -5.83 3.26
N CYS A 115 -7.14 -5.32 4.25
CA CYS A 115 -7.66 -5.02 5.59
C CYS A 115 -8.31 -3.63 5.70
N ILE A 116 -8.14 -2.76 4.70
CA ILE A 116 -8.64 -1.40 4.75
C ILE A 116 -10.13 -1.39 4.39
N PRO A 117 -11.00 -0.93 5.30
CA PRO A 117 -12.41 -0.81 5.00
C PRO A 117 -12.66 0.47 4.20
N PHE A 118 -13.29 0.36 3.04
CA PHE A 118 -13.63 1.51 2.19
C PHE A 118 -15.00 2.09 2.48
N ASN A 119 -15.94 1.25 2.93
CA ASN A 119 -17.30 1.68 3.27
C ASN A 119 -17.94 0.60 4.16
N LYS A 120 -19.06 0.93 4.80
CA LYS A 120 -19.87 -0.03 5.55
C LYS A 120 -20.38 -1.12 4.60
N GLY A 121 -19.93 -2.37 4.80
CA GLY A 121 -20.23 -3.50 3.92
C GLY A 121 -19.37 -3.61 2.66
N ALA A 122 -18.36 -2.75 2.47
CA ALA A 122 -17.35 -2.87 1.42
C ALA A 122 -15.98 -3.15 2.06
N GLU A 123 -15.92 -4.23 2.80
CA GLU A 123 -14.73 -4.73 3.51
C GLU A 123 -14.36 -6.07 2.88
N ILE A 124 -13.09 -6.22 2.50
CA ILE A 124 -12.59 -7.48 1.93
C ILE A 124 -12.31 -8.47 3.06
N LEU A 125 -11.59 -8.00 4.08
CA LEU A 125 -11.24 -8.78 5.26
C LEU A 125 -11.62 -7.99 6.52
N ASN A 126 -12.64 -8.45 7.24
CA ASN A 126 -13.06 -7.86 8.50
C ASN A 126 -12.65 -8.77 9.66
N PHE A 127 -11.53 -8.48 10.29
CA PHE A 127 -11.00 -9.23 11.43
C PHE A 127 -11.15 -8.45 12.73
N ASN A 128 -11.49 -9.13 13.81
CA ASN A 128 -11.52 -8.55 15.16
C ASN A 128 -10.14 -7.98 15.59
N VAL A 129 -9.06 -8.47 14.98
CA VAL A 129 -7.67 -8.05 15.20
C VAL A 129 -7.08 -7.42 13.94
N GLY A 130 -7.88 -6.69 13.16
CA GLY A 130 -7.50 -6.13 11.86
C GLY A 130 -6.25 -5.23 11.93
N VAL A 131 -6.14 -4.39 12.94
CA VAL A 131 -4.96 -3.53 13.16
C VAL A 131 -3.68 -4.34 13.36
N PHE A 132 -3.75 -5.39 14.18
CA PHE A 132 -2.60 -6.27 14.41
C PHE A 132 -2.20 -7.03 13.13
N PHE A 133 -3.19 -7.51 12.38
CA PHE A 133 -2.93 -8.19 11.11
C PHE A 133 -2.29 -7.26 10.09
N LEU A 134 -2.71 -5.99 10.01
CA LEU A 134 -2.11 -4.99 9.12
C LEU A 134 -0.62 -4.80 9.43
N LEU A 135 -0.26 -4.60 10.71
CA LEU A 135 1.13 -4.44 11.13
C LEU A 135 1.97 -5.70 10.88
N ALA A 136 1.40 -6.89 11.12
CA ALA A 136 2.09 -8.14 10.85
C ALA A 136 2.29 -8.38 9.34
N ALA A 137 1.34 -7.97 8.50
CA ALA A 137 1.44 -8.11 7.05
C ALA A 137 2.46 -7.13 6.45
N SER A 138 2.57 -5.88 6.97
CA SER A 138 3.58 -4.92 6.53
C SER A 138 5.00 -5.43 6.77
N SER A 139 5.24 -6.09 7.91
CA SER A 139 6.56 -6.67 8.26
C SER A 139 7.06 -7.72 7.25
N ILE A 140 6.17 -8.41 6.53
CA ILE A 140 6.56 -9.35 5.46
C ILE A 140 7.27 -8.59 4.31
N GLY A 141 6.88 -7.35 4.04
CA GLY A 141 7.50 -6.50 3.02
C GLY A 141 8.97 -6.22 3.31
N VAL A 142 9.31 -6.02 4.59
CA VAL A 142 10.71 -5.81 5.02
C VAL A 142 11.57 -7.04 4.71
N VAL A 143 11.04 -8.24 4.96
CA VAL A 143 11.72 -9.49 4.61
C VAL A 143 11.98 -9.55 3.10
N GLY A 144 11.00 -9.16 2.28
CA GLY A 144 11.15 -9.10 0.82
C GLY A 144 12.30 -8.17 0.38
N ILE A 145 12.41 -6.98 0.97
CA ILE A 145 13.49 -6.02 0.67
C ILE A 145 14.85 -6.60 1.08
N LEU A 146 14.96 -7.22 2.25
CA LEU A 146 16.20 -7.86 2.71
C LEU A 146 16.61 -9.01 1.78
N LEU A 147 15.66 -9.82 1.33
CA LEU A 147 15.89 -10.89 0.36
C LEU A 147 16.36 -10.35 -1.00
N ALA A 148 15.81 -9.21 -1.43
CA ALA A 148 16.23 -8.56 -2.67
C ALA A 148 17.71 -8.17 -2.65
N GLY A 149 18.14 -7.51 -1.57
CA GLY A 149 19.55 -7.13 -1.41
C GLY A 149 20.49 -8.31 -1.27
N TRP A 150 20.08 -9.33 -0.50
CA TRP A 150 20.88 -10.53 -0.30
C TRP A 150 20.98 -11.36 -1.58
N GLY A 151 19.84 -11.63 -2.25
CA GLY A 151 19.77 -12.44 -3.47
C GLY A 151 20.50 -11.84 -4.65
N SER A 152 20.64 -10.52 -4.72
CA SER A 152 21.34 -9.79 -5.79
C SER A 152 22.88 -10.03 -5.82
N ASN A 153 23.46 -10.47 -4.70
CA ASN A 153 24.92 -10.64 -4.51
C ASN A 153 25.75 -9.41 -4.93
N ASN A 154 25.18 -8.22 -4.76
CA ASN A 154 25.84 -6.93 -5.01
C ASN A 154 26.05 -6.18 -3.70
N LYS A 155 27.24 -5.61 -3.50
CA LYS A 155 27.60 -4.89 -2.28
C LYS A 155 26.68 -3.68 -2.04
N PHE A 156 26.39 -2.90 -3.07
CA PHE A 156 25.52 -1.73 -2.99
C PHE A 156 24.08 -2.12 -2.69
N SER A 157 23.58 -3.16 -3.35
CA SER A 157 22.25 -3.71 -3.11
C SER A 157 22.09 -4.23 -1.68
N LEU A 158 23.09 -4.95 -1.16
CA LEU A 158 23.08 -5.45 0.21
C LEU A 158 23.08 -4.30 1.24
N ILE A 159 23.94 -3.29 1.06
CA ILE A 159 24.00 -2.12 1.95
C ILE A 159 22.66 -1.34 1.89
N GLY A 160 22.08 -1.15 0.70
CA GLY A 160 20.79 -0.52 0.53
C GLY A 160 19.68 -1.25 1.25
N ALA A 161 19.60 -2.59 1.10
CA ALA A 161 18.64 -3.41 1.80
C ALA A 161 18.77 -3.38 3.32
N MET A 162 20.00 -3.40 3.84
CA MET A 162 20.24 -3.31 5.28
C MET A 162 19.85 -1.93 5.84
N ARG A 163 20.13 -0.85 5.12
CA ARG A 163 19.69 0.52 5.48
C ARG A 163 18.16 0.62 5.47
N SER A 164 17.51 0.08 4.41
CA SER A 164 16.06 0.04 4.28
C SER A 164 15.42 -0.75 5.43
N GLY A 165 15.90 -1.96 5.67
CA GLY A 165 15.38 -2.80 6.74
C GLY A 165 15.50 -2.13 8.12
N ALA A 166 16.65 -1.53 8.43
CA ALA A 166 16.86 -0.82 9.68
C ALA A 166 15.92 0.40 9.82
N GLN A 167 15.71 1.16 8.74
CA GLN A 167 14.77 2.28 8.72
C GLN A 167 13.34 1.79 8.94
N ILE A 168 12.84 0.88 8.12
CA ILE A 168 11.44 0.43 8.17
C ILE A 168 11.13 -0.19 9.54
N ILE A 169 11.96 -1.09 10.06
CA ILE A 169 11.76 -1.72 11.38
C ILE A 169 11.67 -0.66 12.49
N SER A 170 12.53 0.38 12.43
CA SER A 170 12.54 1.45 13.44
C SER A 170 11.26 2.30 13.39
N TYR A 171 10.78 2.63 12.20
CA TYR A 171 9.59 3.46 12.03
C TYR A 171 8.29 2.64 12.14
N GLU A 172 8.28 1.35 11.81
CA GLU A 172 7.16 0.45 12.04
C GLU A 172 6.76 0.40 13.53
N LEU A 173 7.74 0.40 14.43
CA LEU A 173 7.48 0.52 15.86
C LEU A 173 6.75 1.84 16.19
N SER A 174 7.18 2.95 15.62
CA SER A 174 6.57 4.27 15.86
C SER A 174 5.16 4.37 15.27
N VAL A 175 4.93 3.81 14.08
CA VAL A 175 3.61 3.66 13.45
C VAL A 175 2.71 2.82 14.34
N GLY A 176 3.17 1.65 14.76
CA GLY A 176 2.45 0.75 15.64
C GLY A 176 2.03 1.40 16.97
N MET A 177 2.94 2.11 17.63
CA MET A 177 2.64 2.82 18.89
C MET A 177 1.63 3.96 18.70
N SER A 178 1.69 4.69 17.59
CA SER A 178 0.72 5.74 17.29
C SER A 178 -0.67 5.17 17.03
N ILE A 179 -0.79 4.07 16.31
CA ILE A 179 -2.06 3.35 16.08
C ILE A 179 -2.58 2.77 17.40
N MET A 180 -1.71 2.15 18.21
CA MET A 180 -2.11 1.59 19.51
C MET A 180 -2.70 2.64 20.46
N THR A 181 -2.28 3.89 20.36
CA THR A 181 -2.90 4.99 21.12
C THR A 181 -4.39 5.12 20.80
N MET A 182 -4.77 4.98 19.52
CA MET A 182 -6.18 5.02 19.12
C MET A 182 -6.93 3.74 19.51
N VAL A 183 -6.28 2.58 19.40
CA VAL A 183 -6.84 1.29 19.84
C VAL A 183 -7.18 1.32 21.33
N VAL A 184 -6.30 1.89 22.16
CA VAL A 184 -6.53 2.03 23.61
C VAL A 184 -7.72 2.97 23.90
N LEU A 185 -7.88 4.06 23.13
CA LEU A 185 -9.01 4.98 23.29
C LEU A 185 -10.34 4.33 22.91
N MET A 186 -10.34 3.42 21.93
CA MET A 186 -11.56 2.75 21.44
C MET A 186 -11.87 1.43 22.14
N GLY A 187 -10.85 0.73 22.60
CA GLY A 187 -10.98 -0.62 23.16
C GLY A 187 -11.21 -1.72 22.13
N THR A 188 -11.00 -1.46 20.84
CA THR A 188 -11.15 -2.43 19.75
C THR A 188 -10.00 -2.33 18.74
N MET A 189 -9.68 -3.45 18.08
CA MET A 189 -8.69 -3.54 16.99
C MET A 189 -9.35 -3.74 15.63
N GLN A 190 -10.66 -3.76 15.55
CA GLN A 190 -11.42 -3.91 14.32
C GLN A 190 -11.59 -2.56 13.64
N PHE A 191 -11.16 -2.43 12.38
CA PHE A 191 -11.19 -1.16 11.67
C PHE A 191 -12.61 -0.58 11.52
N SER A 192 -13.60 -1.40 11.20
CA SER A 192 -14.99 -0.96 11.06
C SER A 192 -15.55 -0.36 12.36
N GLU A 193 -15.30 -1.00 13.51
CA GLU A 193 -15.71 -0.49 14.82
C GLU A 193 -14.98 0.82 15.18
N ILE A 194 -13.68 0.93 14.82
CA ILE A 194 -12.92 2.18 15.00
C ILE A 194 -13.54 3.32 14.21
N VAL A 195 -13.98 3.09 12.97
CA VAL A 195 -14.65 4.12 12.17
C VAL A 195 -16.03 4.44 12.72
N GLU A 196 -16.84 3.43 13.06
CA GLU A 196 -18.17 3.65 13.65
C GLU A 196 -18.11 4.41 14.97
N GLY A 197 -17.08 4.20 15.77
CA GLY A 197 -16.86 4.95 17.02
C GLY A 197 -16.51 6.43 16.83
N GLN A 198 -16.24 6.85 15.59
CA GLN A 198 -16.01 8.24 15.21
C GLN A 198 -17.28 8.96 14.72
N ALA A 199 -18.46 8.33 14.84
CA ALA A 199 -19.73 8.93 14.42
C ALA A 199 -20.00 10.29 15.08
N ASP A 200 -19.58 10.49 16.35
CA ASP A 200 -19.76 11.74 17.10
C ASP A 200 -18.62 12.76 16.88
N GLY A 201 -17.66 12.47 16.03
CA GLY A 201 -16.52 13.34 15.73
C GLY A 201 -15.20 12.58 15.55
N TRP A 202 -14.32 13.14 14.75
CA TRP A 202 -13.03 12.55 14.43
C TRP A 202 -12.12 12.43 15.64
N PHE A 203 -11.38 11.34 15.73
CA PHE A 203 -10.50 11.10 16.90
C PHE A 203 -9.37 12.09 17.03
N ILE A 204 -8.90 12.69 15.95
CA ILE A 204 -7.89 13.74 16.03
C ILE A 204 -8.33 14.90 16.94
N PHE A 205 -9.65 15.17 17.02
CA PHE A 205 -10.21 16.22 17.88
C PHE A 205 -10.75 15.66 19.20
N LYS A 206 -11.42 14.50 19.16
CA LYS A 206 -12.06 13.86 20.32
C LYS A 206 -11.04 13.26 21.29
N GLY A 207 -9.90 12.78 20.78
CA GLY A 207 -8.81 12.19 21.57
C GLY A 207 -7.88 13.22 22.20
N HIS A 208 -8.21 14.50 22.13
CA HIS A 208 -7.44 15.61 22.70
C HIS A 208 -5.96 15.63 22.29
N ILE A 209 -5.07 16.13 23.15
CA ILE A 209 -3.64 16.29 22.88
C ILE A 209 -2.94 14.98 22.49
N PRO A 210 -3.17 13.82 23.15
CA PRO A 210 -2.52 12.56 22.77
C PRO A 210 -2.83 12.13 21.35
N ALA A 211 -4.06 12.31 20.87
CA ALA A 211 -4.45 11.93 19.50
C ALA A 211 -3.76 12.78 18.44
N VAL A 212 -3.64 14.09 18.67
CA VAL A 212 -2.93 14.99 17.76
C VAL A 212 -1.45 14.64 17.69
N ILE A 213 -0.82 14.38 18.84
CA ILE A 213 0.59 13.94 18.87
C ILE A 213 0.77 12.62 18.15
N ALA A 214 -0.08 11.63 18.41
CA ALA A 214 -0.05 10.33 17.75
C ALA A 214 -0.24 10.48 16.24
N PHE A 215 -1.13 11.34 15.77
CA PHE A 215 -1.35 11.63 14.36
C PHE A 215 -0.10 12.21 13.68
N ILE A 216 0.56 13.19 14.32
CA ILE A 216 1.80 13.79 13.79
C ILE A 216 2.91 12.73 13.70
N ILE A 217 3.08 11.92 14.76
CA ILE A 217 4.06 10.83 14.77
C ILE A 217 3.74 9.83 13.67
N TYR A 218 2.47 9.46 13.50
CA TYR A 218 2.01 8.57 12.45
C TYR A 218 2.35 9.09 11.05
N LEU A 219 2.10 10.36 10.76
CA LEU A 219 2.39 10.96 9.45
C LEU A 219 3.90 10.95 9.13
N ILE A 220 4.73 11.29 10.11
CA ILE A 220 6.19 11.30 9.93
C ILE A 220 6.70 9.87 9.75
N ALA A 221 6.30 8.95 10.62
CA ALA A 221 6.75 7.57 10.60
C ALA A 221 6.22 6.79 9.37
N GLY A 222 4.97 7.02 8.98
CA GLY A 222 4.39 6.42 7.79
C GLY A 222 5.04 6.90 6.49
N ASN A 223 5.46 8.18 6.42
CA ASN A 223 6.24 8.66 5.28
C ASN A 223 7.63 7.99 5.23
N ALA A 224 8.24 7.73 6.38
CA ALA A 224 9.52 7.02 6.46
C ALA A 224 9.39 5.52 6.11
N GLU A 225 8.25 4.88 6.43
CA GLU A 225 7.94 3.50 6.05
C GLU A 225 7.78 3.35 4.53
N CYS A 226 7.30 4.41 3.85
CA CYS A 226 7.19 4.44 2.39
C CYS A 226 8.50 4.76 1.67
N ASN A 227 9.64 4.87 2.36
CA ASN A 227 10.94 5.21 1.80
C ASN A 227 10.95 6.50 0.95
N ARG A 228 10.10 7.47 1.30
CA ARG A 228 9.97 8.74 0.57
C ARG A 228 10.80 9.85 1.19
N GLY A 229 11.26 10.78 0.36
CA GLY A 229 12.00 11.95 0.82
C GLY A 229 11.29 12.71 1.95
N PRO A 230 11.97 13.07 3.06
CA PRO A 230 13.44 13.05 3.26
C PRO A 230 14.03 11.71 3.76
N PHE A 231 13.26 10.63 3.85
CA PHE A 231 13.67 9.33 4.39
C PHE A 231 14.04 8.33 3.28
N ASP A 232 14.79 8.78 2.29
CA ASP A 232 15.21 7.99 1.12
C ASP A 232 16.62 7.38 1.30
N LEU A 233 16.84 6.74 2.45
CA LEU A 233 18.07 6.02 2.73
C LEU A 233 18.27 4.73 1.91
N PRO A 234 17.20 4.00 1.54
CA PRO A 234 17.30 2.76 0.78
C PRO A 234 17.83 2.93 -0.63
N GLU A 235 17.39 3.97 -1.31
CA GLU A 235 17.75 4.24 -2.70
C GLU A 235 19.04 5.05 -2.80
N ALA A 236 19.15 6.11 -2.02
CA ALA A 236 20.30 7.02 -1.91
C ALA A 236 21.11 7.09 -3.21
N GLU A 237 20.50 7.55 -4.31
CA GLU A 237 21.06 7.51 -5.68
C GLU A 237 22.50 8.05 -5.74
N SER A 238 22.80 9.05 -4.93
CA SER A 238 24.14 9.68 -4.88
C SER A 238 25.20 8.78 -4.22
N GLU A 239 24.80 7.78 -3.41
CA GLU A 239 25.72 6.93 -2.64
C GLU A 239 25.71 5.47 -3.10
N LEU A 240 24.54 4.91 -3.39
CA LEU A 240 24.29 3.48 -3.60
C LEU A 240 23.77 3.14 -4.99
N THR A 241 23.84 4.06 -5.95
CA THR A 241 23.31 3.94 -7.33
C THR A 241 21.78 3.86 -7.36
N ALA A 242 21.18 2.77 -6.89
CA ALA A 242 19.74 2.59 -6.77
C ALA A 242 19.37 1.67 -5.57
N GLY A 243 20.27 1.52 -4.62
CA GLY A 243 20.03 0.76 -3.40
C GLY A 243 19.71 -0.70 -3.63
N TYR A 244 18.69 -1.22 -2.93
CA TYR A 244 18.34 -2.65 -2.93
C TYR A 244 17.87 -3.19 -4.29
N HIS A 245 17.33 -2.35 -5.17
CA HIS A 245 16.83 -2.75 -6.48
C HIS A 245 17.78 -2.48 -7.65
N THR A 246 19.06 -2.20 -7.36
CA THR A 246 20.09 -1.87 -8.38
C THR A 246 20.19 -2.89 -9.51
N GLU A 247 20.09 -4.18 -9.20
CA GLU A 247 20.21 -5.26 -10.18
C GLU A 247 18.88 -5.65 -10.84
N TYR A 248 17.74 -5.14 -10.32
CA TYR A 248 16.44 -5.49 -10.87
C TYR A 248 16.10 -4.70 -12.12
N SER A 249 15.50 -5.37 -13.11
CA SER A 249 15.11 -4.77 -14.37
C SER A 249 13.72 -5.22 -14.82
N GLY A 250 13.12 -4.51 -15.78
CA GLY A 250 11.83 -4.87 -16.34
C GLY A 250 10.71 -4.93 -15.30
N MET A 251 9.92 -5.99 -15.33
CA MET A 251 8.75 -6.12 -14.47
C MET A 251 9.11 -6.40 -13.00
N ASP A 252 10.26 -7.04 -12.73
CA ASP A 252 10.71 -7.29 -11.35
C ASP A 252 10.99 -5.99 -10.61
N PHE A 253 11.60 -5.00 -11.27
CA PHE A 253 11.70 -3.64 -10.76
C PHE A 253 10.33 -2.97 -10.63
N GLY A 254 9.44 -3.22 -11.62
CA GLY A 254 8.07 -2.70 -11.61
C GLY A 254 7.26 -3.13 -10.39
N PHE A 255 7.47 -4.33 -9.86
CA PHE A 255 6.78 -4.82 -8.66
C PHE A 255 7.19 -4.08 -7.39
N PHE A 256 8.49 -3.76 -7.21
CA PHE A 256 8.93 -2.94 -6.08
C PHE A 256 8.32 -1.54 -6.15
N TYR A 257 8.39 -0.92 -7.33
CA TYR A 257 7.85 0.41 -7.57
C TYR A 257 6.34 0.48 -7.36
N LEU A 258 5.61 -0.54 -7.83
CA LEU A 258 4.18 -0.68 -7.62
C LEU A 258 3.85 -0.79 -6.12
N ALA A 259 4.56 -1.64 -5.39
CA ALA A 259 4.34 -1.83 -3.96
C ALA A 259 4.60 -0.55 -3.16
N GLU A 260 5.62 0.23 -3.50
CA GLU A 260 5.94 1.50 -2.86
C GLU A 260 4.79 2.50 -2.96
N TYR A 261 4.23 2.72 -4.17
CA TYR A 261 3.09 3.62 -4.35
C TYR A 261 1.84 3.18 -3.61
N LEU A 262 1.68 1.89 -3.48
CA LEU A 262 0.53 1.34 -2.78
C LEU A 262 0.69 1.36 -1.26
N ASN A 263 1.90 1.18 -0.75
CA ASN A 263 2.19 1.42 0.65
C ASN A 263 1.91 2.89 1.02
N LEU A 264 2.22 3.84 0.15
CA LEU A 264 1.83 5.24 0.33
C LEU A 264 0.30 5.40 0.45
N PHE A 265 -0.45 4.74 -0.43
CA PHE A 265 -1.91 4.76 -0.37
C PHE A 265 -2.44 4.09 0.90
N ILE A 266 -1.85 2.95 1.31
CA ILE A 266 -2.22 2.21 2.52
C ILE A 266 -2.00 3.09 3.76
N VAL A 267 -0.84 3.71 3.90
CA VAL A 267 -0.51 4.62 5.01
C VAL A 267 -1.50 5.79 5.07
N ALA A 268 -1.81 6.40 3.93
CA ALA A 268 -2.79 7.48 3.86
C ALA A 268 -4.21 7.01 4.23
N SER A 269 -4.60 5.81 3.77
CA SER A 269 -5.92 5.24 4.07
C SER A 269 -6.06 4.86 5.54
N VAL A 270 -5.03 4.31 6.16
CA VAL A 270 -5.00 4.01 7.60
C VAL A 270 -5.06 5.30 8.42
N ALA A 271 -4.37 6.36 8.01
CA ALA A 271 -4.49 7.68 8.64
C ALA A 271 -5.94 8.20 8.58
N ALA A 272 -6.58 8.09 7.41
CA ALA A 272 -7.95 8.51 7.22
C ALA A 272 -8.93 7.69 8.06
N THR A 273 -8.78 6.38 8.12
CA THR A 273 -9.69 5.49 8.86
C THR A 273 -9.56 5.62 10.38
N ILE A 274 -8.32 5.70 10.88
CA ILE A 274 -8.07 5.68 12.33
C ILE A 274 -8.23 7.08 12.98
N PHE A 275 -7.78 8.15 12.30
CA PHE A 275 -7.73 9.49 12.89
C PHE A 275 -8.78 10.45 12.35
N LEU A 276 -9.19 10.31 11.07
CA LEU A 276 -10.03 11.26 10.35
C LEU A 276 -11.43 10.72 10.01
N GLY A 277 -11.88 9.68 10.71
CA GLY A 277 -13.26 9.20 10.61
C GLY A 277 -13.59 8.29 9.44
N GLY A 278 -12.64 7.96 8.55
CA GLY A 278 -12.88 7.06 7.42
C GLY A 278 -14.01 7.55 6.52
N TRP A 279 -15.10 6.77 6.44
CA TRP A 279 -16.29 7.12 5.65
C TRP A 279 -17.31 7.98 6.41
N MET A 280 -17.07 8.31 7.69
CA MET A 280 -17.98 9.15 8.45
C MET A 280 -17.83 10.62 8.04
N PRO A 281 -18.96 11.35 7.90
CA PRO A 281 -18.93 12.77 7.57
C PRO A 281 -18.25 13.59 8.68
N LEU A 282 -17.66 14.70 8.30
CA LEU A 282 -17.13 15.65 9.27
C LEU A 282 -18.30 16.35 9.98
N HIS A 283 -18.54 16.02 11.23
CA HIS A 283 -19.49 16.78 12.07
C HIS A 283 -18.83 18.08 12.50
N ILE A 284 -19.17 19.17 11.84
CA ILE A 284 -18.82 20.52 12.28
C ILE A 284 -19.97 21.00 13.16
N VAL A 285 -19.69 21.19 14.45
CA VAL A 285 -20.66 21.67 15.42
C VAL A 285 -21.32 22.97 14.89
N GLY A 286 -22.60 22.88 14.54
CA GLY A 286 -23.42 24.02 14.07
C GLY A 286 -23.78 24.00 12.58
N LEU A 287 -23.51 22.90 11.84
CA LEU A 287 -23.92 22.71 10.44
C LEU A 287 -24.76 21.43 10.23
N ASP A 288 -25.32 20.86 11.31
CA ASP A 288 -26.26 19.75 11.28
C ASP A 288 -27.69 20.22 10.98
#